data_f6daa1ea54bf945203496778ed5920c7
#
_entry.id   f6daa1ea54bf945203496778ed5920c7
#
_cell.length_a   1.000
_cell.length_b   1.000
_cell.length_c   1.000
_cell.angle_alpha   90.00
_cell.angle_beta   90.00
_cell.angle_gamma   90.00
#
_symmetry.space_group_name_H-M   'P 1'
#
loop_
_entity.id
_entity.type
_entity.pdbx_description
1 polymer ?
#
loop_
_entity_poly.entity_id
_entity_poly.type
_entity_poly.pdbx_seq_one_letter_code
_entity_poly.pdbx_strand_id
1 'polypeptide(L)'
;MSSVFERDNDNIRVLSLFSGCGGMDFGITSAGGDIVFANDVVDNACKTLGNYFPDTDIRHSDISQIKSFPDVDIVVGGYPCQSFSMAGNRKPNNDDRTNLYKHFLRVLETIQPKYFVAENVSGLKHLGAGSFLEQQLTAYKAAGYQISYHIVNARAYGVPQSRKRLFIIGVRNDLGQYFEFPAETHGKATKKNPHLKSYASHGEAIRGLPLWPKGEFYERPHDPEGHFSWYFMSRNRKAQWDSPAYTVVANWRHVTLHPASPVMKLTWSNLQDGWKQRWDFSDEYDHLTADISRPKLEQARRLSWRECALIQTFPQDFEPVGDVESKFTQIGNAVPPLLAEVLFRHLFSGTGLKKMTENGN
;
A
#
# COMPACT_ATOMS: atom_id res chain seq x y z
N MET A 1 10.53 -12.15 27.91
CA MET A 1 10.87 -12.33 26.49
C MET A 1 11.85 -11.23 26.16
N SER A 2 13.14 -11.54 26.01
CA SER A 2 14.16 -10.57 25.62
C SER A 2 13.85 -10.10 24.20
N SER A 3 13.91 -8.78 23.95
CA SER A 3 13.78 -8.24 22.61
C SER A 3 14.93 -8.79 21.75
N VAL A 4 14.65 -9.13 20.51
CA VAL A 4 15.65 -9.65 19.55
C VAL A 4 16.75 -8.62 19.24
N PHE A 5 16.52 -7.37 19.63
CA PHE A 5 17.43 -6.24 19.47
C PHE A 5 18.01 -5.89 20.85
N GLU A 6 18.95 -6.73 21.36
CA GLU A 6 19.75 -6.40 22.54
C GLU A 6 20.84 -5.39 22.17
N ARG A 7 20.49 -4.11 22.20
CA ARG A 7 21.44 -3.01 22.46
C ARG A 7 20.81 -2.10 23.51
N ASP A 8 21.57 -1.75 24.52
CA ASP A 8 21.21 -0.72 25.49
C ASP A 8 20.85 0.57 24.73
N ASN A 9 19.59 0.98 24.79
CA ASN A 9 19.04 2.26 24.33
C ASN A 9 19.10 2.63 22.82
N ASP A 10 19.43 1.75 21.89
CA ASP A 10 19.45 2.10 20.47
C ASP A 10 18.15 1.68 19.77
N ASN A 11 17.42 2.67 19.22
CA ASN A 11 16.29 2.46 18.30
C ASN A 11 16.73 1.59 17.11
N ILE A 12 15.82 0.72 16.62
CA ILE A 12 16.05 -0.11 15.42
C ILE A 12 16.24 0.83 14.22
N ARG A 13 17.41 0.86 13.64
CA ARG A 13 17.77 1.75 12.53
C ARG A 13 17.30 1.19 11.20
N VAL A 14 16.57 1.99 10.44
CA VAL A 14 15.94 1.59 9.19
C VAL A 14 16.37 2.49 8.03
N LEU A 15 16.69 1.87 6.91
CA LEU A 15 16.94 2.52 5.63
C LEU A 15 15.73 2.23 4.71
N SER A 16 15.06 3.28 4.24
CA SER A 16 13.88 3.21 3.41
C SER A 16 14.21 3.61 1.96
N LEU A 17 13.98 2.70 1.02
CA LEU A 17 14.19 2.92 -0.41
C LEU A 17 12.85 2.97 -1.14
N PHE A 18 12.76 3.83 -2.15
CA PHE A 18 11.50 4.06 -2.87
C PHE A 18 10.38 4.42 -1.90
N SER A 19 10.72 5.29 -0.94
CA SER A 19 9.90 5.57 0.25
C SER A 19 8.55 6.21 -0.09
N GLY A 20 8.44 6.85 -1.27
CA GLY A 20 7.27 7.63 -1.63
C GLY A 20 6.98 8.72 -0.59
N CYS A 21 5.73 8.85 -0.19
CA CYS A 21 5.31 9.79 0.86
C CYS A 21 5.38 9.21 2.28
N GLY A 22 6.08 8.10 2.48
CA GLY A 22 6.33 7.56 3.81
C GLY A 22 5.27 6.61 4.36
N GLY A 23 4.41 6.03 3.53
CA GLY A 23 3.36 5.15 4.05
C GLY A 23 3.89 3.97 4.88
N MET A 24 4.97 3.32 4.43
CA MET A 24 5.64 2.27 5.19
C MET A 24 6.38 2.86 6.40
N ASP A 25 7.01 4.01 6.23
CA ASP A 25 7.83 4.69 7.24
C ASP A 25 6.99 5.11 8.45
N PHE A 26 5.78 5.63 8.25
CA PHE A 26 4.82 5.89 9.35
C PHE A 26 4.56 4.63 10.18
N GLY A 27 4.32 3.49 9.53
CA GLY A 27 4.08 2.23 10.22
C GLY A 27 5.31 1.71 10.95
N ILE A 28 6.50 1.86 10.37
CA ILE A 28 7.78 1.50 11.00
C ILE A 28 8.02 2.32 12.26
N THR A 29 7.85 3.64 12.18
CA THR A 29 8.02 4.54 13.33
C THR A 29 6.98 4.24 14.42
N SER A 30 5.72 3.99 14.07
CA SER A 30 4.70 3.54 15.02
C SER A 30 5.05 2.20 15.68
N ALA A 31 5.83 1.35 15.02
CA ALA A 31 6.31 0.10 15.57
C ALA A 31 7.58 0.25 16.44
N GLY A 32 8.18 1.44 16.50
CA GLY A 32 9.40 1.73 17.28
C GLY A 32 10.70 1.68 16.47
N GLY A 33 10.62 1.73 15.14
CA GLY A 33 11.79 1.88 14.27
C GLY A 33 12.15 3.34 14.03
N ASP A 34 13.40 3.59 13.72
CA ASP A 34 13.96 4.91 13.40
C ASP A 34 14.41 4.95 11.94
N ILE A 35 13.80 5.80 11.13
CA ILE A 35 14.12 5.98 9.72
C ILE A 35 15.33 6.92 9.62
N VAL A 36 16.52 6.37 9.56
CA VAL A 36 17.76 7.17 9.52
C VAL A 36 18.13 7.64 8.10
N PHE A 37 17.58 6.96 7.09
CA PHE A 37 17.83 7.29 5.68
C PHE A 37 16.60 6.93 4.83
N ALA A 38 16.25 7.80 3.90
CA ALA A 38 15.17 7.55 2.94
C ALA A 38 15.53 8.04 1.54
N ASN A 39 15.00 7.37 0.51
CA ASN A 39 15.22 7.73 -0.89
C ASN A 39 13.97 7.59 -1.74
N ASP A 40 13.71 8.60 -2.54
CA ASP A 40 12.76 8.52 -3.66
C ASP A 40 13.22 9.43 -4.82
N VAL A 41 12.74 9.15 -6.02
CA VAL A 41 13.02 9.93 -7.23
C VAL A 41 12.01 11.07 -7.44
N VAL A 42 10.90 11.07 -6.70
CA VAL A 42 9.82 12.04 -6.84
C VAL A 42 9.97 13.17 -5.82
N ASP A 43 10.24 14.39 -6.30
CA ASP A 43 10.50 15.56 -5.48
C ASP A 43 9.37 15.85 -4.46
N ASN A 44 8.10 15.86 -4.90
CA ASN A 44 6.97 16.08 -4.00
C ASN A 44 6.85 15.01 -2.92
N ALA A 45 7.20 13.75 -3.22
CA ALA A 45 7.20 12.67 -2.25
C ALA A 45 8.30 12.86 -1.19
N CYS A 46 9.52 13.23 -1.62
CA CYS A 46 10.61 13.57 -0.71
C CYS A 46 10.27 14.78 0.19
N LYS A 47 9.64 15.82 -0.37
CA LYS A 47 9.19 16.98 0.40
C LYS A 47 8.09 16.60 1.41
N THR A 48 7.14 15.76 1.01
CA THR A 48 6.12 15.22 1.92
C THR A 48 6.78 14.46 3.07
N LEU A 49 7.68 13.54 2.73
CA LEU A 49 8.40 12.75 3.72
C LEU A 49 9.16 13.65 4.72
N GLY A 50 9.87 14.68 4.23
CA GLY A 50 10.62 15.62 5.07
C GLY A 50 9.78 16.42 6.05
N ASN A 51 8.50 16.68 5.75
CA ASN A 51 7.60 17.35 6.66
C ASN A 51 7.25 16.49 7.89
N TYR A 52 7.31 15.16 7.77
CA TYR A 52 6.93 14.22 8.83
C TYR A 52 8.13 13.51 9.48
N PHE A 53 9.28 13.47 8.80
CA PHE A 53 10.50 12.82 9.26
C PHE A 53 11.69 13.79 9.15
N PRO A 54 11.71 14.88 9.93
CA PRO A 54 12.71 15.96 9.78
C PRO A 54 14.14 15.53 10.11
N ASP A 55 14.32 14.49 10.92
CA ASP A 55 15.64 13.98 11.35
C ASP A 55 16.20 12.91 10.38
N THR A 56 15.45 12.51 9.36
CA THR A 56 15.83 11.52 8.37
C THR A 56 16.71 12.14 7.28
N ASP A 57 17.82 11.50 6.90
CA ASP A 57 18.62 11.87 5.71
C ASP A 57 17.84 11.47 4.45
N ILE A 58 17.08 12.41 3.87
CA ILE A 58 16.22 12.17 2.71
C ILE A 58 16.97 12.53 1.43
N ARG A 59 17.09 11.57 0.52
CA ARG A 59 17.76 11.71 -0.77
C ARG A 59 16.76 11.72 -1.92
N HIS A 60 16.49 12.91 -2.46
CA HIS A 60 15.79 13.08 -3.75
C HIS A 60 16.78 12.75 -4.87
N SER A 61 16.86 11.49 -5.27
CA SER A 61 17.80 11.02 -6.30
C SER A 61 17.38 9.68 -6.87
N ASP A 62 17.81 9.39 -8.10
CA ASP A 62 17.77 8.02 -8.62
C ASP A 62 18.68 7.13 -7.77
N ILE A 63 18.17 5.98 -7.34
CA ILE A 63 18.90 5.02 -6.49
C ILE A 63 20.22 4.55 -7.12
N SER A 64 20.33 4.56 -8.44
CA SER A 64 21.57 4.22 -9.17
C SER A 64 22.71 5.20 -8.89
N GLN A 65 22.39 6.45 -8.52
CA GLN A 65 23.33 7.52 -8.22
C GLN A 65 23.88 7.43 -6.79
N ILE A 66 23.17 6.77 -5.88
CA ILE A 66 23.55 6.67 -4.47
C ILE A 66 24.56 5.54 -4.31
N LYS A 67 25.79 5.88 -3.85
CA LYS A 67 26.92 4.96 -3.74
C LYS A 67 27.24 4.54 -2.31
N SER A 68 26.82 5.32 -1.31
CA SER A 68 27.05 5.05 0.10
C SER A 68 25.77 5.11 0.91
N PHE A 69 25.66 4.26 1.89
CA PHE A 69 24.51 4.14 2.77
C PHE A 69 24.98 4.04 4.23
N PRO A 70 24.18 4.50 5.20
CA PRO A 70 24.49 4.28 6.61
C PRO A 70 24.38 2.79 6.98
N ASP A 71 25.06 2.39 8.03
CA ASP A 71 24.86 1.09 8.66
C ASP A 71 23.50 1.06 9.37
N VAL A 72 22.69 0.02 9.09
CA VAL A 72 21.32 -0.12 9.58
C VAL A 72 20.99 -1.58 9.91
N ASP A 73 20.02 -1.77 10.79
CA ASP A 73 19.52 -3.09 11.13
C ASP A 73 18.60 -3.66 10.03
N ILE A 74 17.86 -2.78 9.34
CA ILE A 74 16.82 -3.15 8.39
C ILE A 74 16.86 -2.26 7.15
N VAL A 75 16.75 -2.88 5.97
CA VAL A 75 16.48 -2.19 4.71
C VAL A 75 15.06 -2.50 4.27
N VAL A 76 14.28 -1.46 3.98
CA VAL A 76 12.91 -1.61 3.45
C VAL A 76 12.79 -0.95 2.09
N GLY A 77 11.81 -1.40 1.26
CA GLY A 77 11.55 -0.72 -0.01
C GLY A 77 10.38 -1.31 -0.80
N GLY A 78 9.67 -0.41 -1.48
CA GLY A 78 8.59 -0.75 -2.40
C GLY A 78 8.97 -0.37 -3.84
N TYR A 79 9.90 -1.09 -4.47
CA TYR A 79 10.32 -0.78 -5.83
C TYR A 79 9.21 -1.01 -6.86
N PRO A 80 8.98 -0.04 -7.80
CA PRO A 80 7.94 -0.16 -8.79
C PRO A 80 8.19 -1.30 -9.77
N CYS A 81 7.10 -2.04 -10.10
CA CYS A 81 7.07 -3.10 -11.12
C CYS A 81 6.20 -2.68 -12.32
N GLN A 82 6.47 -1.48 -12.90
CA GLN A 82 5.53 -0.83 -13.84
C GLN A 82 5.65 -1.28 -15.29
N SER A 83 6.64 -2.05 -15.72
CA SER A 83 6.73 -2.53 -17.12
C SER A 83 5.62 -3.52 -17.53
N PHE A 84 4.73 -3.89 -16.60
CA PHE A 84 3.72 -4.92 -16.79
C PHE A 84 2.30 -4.54 -16.32
N SER A 85 1.99 -3.25 -16.21
CA SER A 85 0.61 -2.87 -16.00
C SER A 85 -0.21 -3.27 -17.24
N MET A 86 -1.36 -3.94 -17.02
CA MET A 86 -2.22 -4.49 -18.08
C MET A 86 -2.78 -3.45 -19.08
N ALA A 87 -2.39 -2.18 -18.97
CA ALA A 87 -2.87 -1.04 -19.78
C ALA A 87 -1.81 -0.42 -20.70
N GLY A 88 -0.58 -0.91 -20.74
CA GLY A 88 0.51 -0.38 -21.56
C GLY A 88 1.00 -1.34 -22.64
N ASN A 89 1.37 -0.83 -23.82
CA ASN A 89 1.95 -1.59 -24.93
C ASN A 89 3.16 -2.41 -24.46
N ARG A 90 3.02 -3.74 -24.50
CA ARG A 90 4.05 -4.72 -24.14
C ARG A 90 5.23 -4.64 -25.10
N LYS A 91 6.31 -3.96 -24.72
CA LYS A 91 7.64 -4.20 -25.30
C LYS A 91 8.54 -4.80 -24.21
N PRO A 92 8.97 -6.06 -24.32
CA PRO A 92 9.67 -6.79 -23.25
C PRO A 92 11.15 -6.43 -23.06
N ASN A 93 11.74 -5.57 -23.86
CA ASN A 93 13.19 -5.37 -23.88
C ASN A 93 13.57 -3.93 -23.55
N ASN A 94 14.36 -3.75 -22.49
CA ASN A 94 15.03 -2.52 -22.03
C ASN A 94 14.19 -1.47 -21.32
N ASP A 95 13.29 -1.85 -20.41
CA ASP A 95 12.78 -0.88 -19.44
C ASP A 95 13.64 -0.96 -18.17
N ASP A 96 14.40 0.12 -17.86
CA ASP A 96 15.26 0.21 -16.67
C ASP A 96 14.50 -0.01 -15.36
N ARG A 97 13.18 0.17 -15.37
CA ARG A 97 12.28 -0.05 -14.23
C ARG A 97 12.10 -1.52 -13.86
N THR A 98 12.32 -2.46 -14.77
CA THR A 98 12.36 -3.90 -14.44
C THR A 98 13.58 -4.28 -13.62
N ASN A 99 14.60 -3.42 -13.61
CA ASN A 99 15.85 -3.64 -12.93
C ASN A 99 15.94 -3.02 -11.52
N LEU A 100 14.91 -2.29 -11.05
CA LEU A 100 14.97 -1.60 -9.76
C LEU A 100 15.15 -2.55 -8.57
N TYR A 101 14.66 -3.79 -8.65
CA TYR A 101 14.96 -4.79 -7.62
C TYR A 101 16.45 -5.13 -7.53
N LYS A 102 17.23 -4.97 -8.63
CA LYS A 102 18.68 -5.17 -8.62
C LYS A 102 19.39 -4.07 -7.83
N HIS A 103 18.86 -2.83 -7.87
CA HIS A 103 19.38 -1.76 -7.02
C HIS A 103 19.07 -2.00 -5.55
N PHE A 104 17.86 -2.50 -5.24
CA PHE A 104 17.54 -2.95 -3.89
C PHE A 104 18.49 -4.07 -3.43
N LEU A 105 18.71 -5.10 -4.27
CA LEU A 105 19.66 -6.18 -4.03
C LEU A 105 21.07 -5.64 -3.79
N ARG A 106 21.57 -4.71 -4.63
CA ARG A 106 22.89 -4.07 -4.46
C ARG A 106 23.04 -3.43 -3.08
N VAL A 107 21.98 -2.77 -2.59
CA VAL A 107 22.00 -2.17 -1.24
C VAL A 107 22.09 -3.25 -0.17
N LEU A 108 21.34 -4.35 -0.30
CA LEU A 108 21.44 -5.49 0.61
C LEU A 108 22.85 -6.10 0.63
N GLU A 109 23.46 -6.29 -0.55
CA GLU A 109 24.82 -6.83 -0.68
C GLU A 109 25.89 -5.89 -0.08
N THR A 110 25.65 -4.57 -0.16
CA THR A 110 26.56 -3.55 0.37
C THR A 110 26.50 -3.44 1.88
N ILE A 111 25.28 -3.41 2.47
CA ILE A 111 25.06 -3.13 3.89
C ILE A 111 25.02 -4.42 4.71
N GLN A 112 24.52 -5.53 4.12
CA GLN A 112 24.27 -6.80 4.82
C GLN A 112 23.42 -6.61 6.10
N PRO A 113 22.25 -5.92 6.03
CA PRO A 113 21.42 -5.70 7.21
C PRO A 113 20.93 -7.04 7.80
N LYS A 114 20.54 -7.05 9.07
CA LYS A 114 19.99 -8.25 9.72
C LYS A 114 18.70 -8.71 9.05
N TYR A 115 17.87 -7.74 8.63
CA TYR A 115 16.58 -8.00 8.00
C TYR A 115 16.36 -7.09 6.80
N PHE A 116 15.52 -7.54 5.87
CA PHE A 116 14.96 -6.64 4.87
C PHE A 116 13.47 -6.91 4.65
N VAL A 117 12.74 -5.89 4.20
CA VAL A 117 11.34 -6.00 3.81
C VAL A 117 11.16 -5.36 2.45
N ALA A 118 10.85 -6.16 1.43
CA ALA A 118 10.51 -5.70 0.10
C ALA A 118 9.00 -5.82 -0.13
N GLU A 119 8.37 -4.72 -0.58
CA GLU A 119 6.93 -4.71 -0.92
C GLU A 119 6.75 -4.61 -2.43
N ASN A 120 5.68 -5.26 -2.92
CA ASN A 120 5.28 -5.12 -4.32
C ASN A 120 3.78 -5.41 -4.51
N VAL A 121 3.29 -5.15 -5.73
CA VAL A 121 1.91 -5.48 -6.09
C VAL A 121 1.70 -7.00 -6.13
N SER A 122 0.50 -7.46 -5.74
CA SER A 122 0.18 -8.90 -5.72
C SER A 122 0.27 -9.55 -7.11
N GLY A 123 0.14 -8.76 -8.18
CA GLY A 123 0.28 -9.23 -9.56
C GLY A 123 1.67 -9.74 -9.93
N LEU A 124 2.71 -9.36 -9.18
CA LEU A 124 4.08 -9.83 -9.39
C LEU A 124 4.19 -11.36 -9.37
N LYS A 125 3.39 -12.04 -8.54
CA LYS A 125 3.35 -13.50 -8.44
C LYS A 125 2.99 -14.19 -9.77
N HIS A 126 2.26 -13.51 -10.66
CA HIS A 126 1.79 -14.08 -11.93
C HIS A 126 2.57 -13.56 -13.13
N LEU A 127 3.50 -12.67 -12.91
CA LEU A 127 4.27 -12.03 -13.95
C LEU A 127 5.28 -13.01 -14.57
N GLY A 128 5.29 -13.08 -15.91
CA GLY A 128 6.16 -14.02 -16.63
C GLY A 128 5.94 -15.48 -16.19
N ALA A 129 4.67 -15.88 -15.93
CA ALA A 129 4.32 -17.20 -15.36
C ALA A 129 5.02 -17.49 -14.00
N GLY A 130 5.32 -16.44 -13.22
CA GLY A 130 5.98 -16.54 -11.92
C GLY A 130 7.51 -16.43 -11.96
N SER A 131 8.12 -16.52 -13.13
CA SER A 131 9.59 -16.52 -13.26
C SER A 131 10.25 -15.26 -12.70
N PHE A 132 9.59 -14.11 -12.78
CA PHE A 132 10.15 -12.85 -12.29
C PHE A 132 10.23 -12.80 -10.76
N LEU A 133 9.24 -13.34 -10.05
CA LEU A 133 9.31 -13.48 -8.58
C LEU A 133 10.41 -14.48 -8.19
N GLU A 134 10.47 -15.64 -8.85
CA GLU A 134 11.48 -16.66 -8.58
C GLU A 134 12.91 -16.16 -8.79
N GLN A 135 13.16 -15.34 -9.81
CA GLN A 135 14.45 -14.70 -10.01
C GLN A 135 14.84 -13.80 -8.82
N GLN A 136 13.90 -13.00 -8.29
CA GLN A 136 14.15 -12.15 -7.14
C GLN A 136 14.42 -12.99 -5.88
N LEU A 137 13.58 -14.00 -5.61
CA LEU A 137 13.76 -14.87 -4.45
C LEU A 137 15.11 -15.59 -4.48
N THR A 138 15.52 -16.07 -5.67
CA THR A 138 16.83 -16.72 -5.88
C THR A 138 17.98 -15.74 -5.62
N ALA A 139 17.87 -14.50 -6.13
CA ALA A 139 18.88 -13.47 -5.93
C ALA A 139 19.04 -13.09 -4.45
N TYR A 140 17.94 -12.93 -3.71
CA TYR A 140 17.99 -12.63 -2.28
C TYR A 140 18.55 -13.80 -1.45
N LYS A 141 18.25 -15.04 -1.81
CA LYS A 141 18.86 -16.21 -1.19
C LYS A 141 20.37 -16.26 -1.44
N ALA A 142 20.80 -15.98 -2.67
CA ALA A 142 22.23 -15.91 -3.02
C ALA A 142 22.97 -14.78 -2.29
N ALA A 143 22.27 -13.68 -1.94
CA ALA A 143 22.81 -12.59 -1.12
C ALA A 143 22.92 -12.92 0.38
N GLY A 144 22.54 -14.14 0.79
CA GLY A 144 22.74 -14.62 2.17
C GLY A 144 21.51 -14.49 3.06
N TYR A 145 20.29 -14.51 2.51
CA TYR A 145 19.07 -14.36 3.30
C TYR A 145 18.16 -15.58 3.22
N GLN A 146 17.59 -15.95 4.35
CA GLN A 146 16.43 -16.83 4.44
C GLN A 146 15.18 -16.02 4.10
N ILE A 147 14.38 -16.49 3.14
CA ILE A 147 13.27 -15.73 2.56
C ILE A 147 11.92 -16.29 2.97
N SER A 148 11.06 -15.43 3.51
CA SER A 148 9.62 -15.65 3.65
C SER A 148 8.86 -14.65 2.78
N TYR A 149 7.81 -15.09 2.08
CA TYR A 149 6.98 -14.19 1.32
C TYR A 149 5.50 -14.55 1.38
N HIS A 150 4.64 -13.54 1.36
CA HIS A 150 3.20 -13.73 1.44
C HIS A 150 2.43 -12.59 0.75
N ILE A 151 1.25 -12.92 0.19
CA ILE A 151 0.31 -11.89 -0.29
C ILE A 151 -0.64 -11.56 0.84
N VAL A 152 -0.46 -10.37 1.41
CA VAL A 152 -1.23 -9.84 2.52
C VAL A 152 -2.38 -8.98 1.99
N ASN A 153 -3.59 -9.14 2.55
CA ASN A 153 -4.70 -8.23 2.29
C ASN A 153 -4.87 -7.28 3.49
N ALA A 154 -4.67 -5.99 3.27
CA ALA A 154 -4.68 -4.97 4.31
C ALA A 154 -5.95 -4.99 5.19
N ARG A 155 -7.13 -5.29 4.61
CA ARG A 155 -8.38 -5.39 5.36
C ARG A 155 -8.35 -6.46 6.46
N ALA A 156 -7.53 -7.49 6.30
CA ALA A 156 -7.40 -8.56 7.30
C ALA A 156 -6.64 -8.13 8.55
N TYR A 157 -6.06 -6.92 8.53
CA TYR A 157 -5.27 -6.32 9.62
C TYR A 157 -5.83 -4.97 10.11
N GLY A 158 -7.12 -4.69 9.83
CA GLY A 158 -7.81 -3.51 10.36
C GLY A 158 -7.79 -2.28 9.44
N VAL A 159 -7.15 -2.36 8.28
CA VAL A 159 -7.19 -1.27 7.29
C VAL A 159 -8.58 -1.25 6.62
N PRO A 160 -9.28 -0.10 6.56
CA PRO A 160 -10.61 -0.01 5.97
C PRO A 160 -10.58 -0.06 4.42
N GLN A 161 -9.71 -0.91 3.86
CA GLN A 161 -9.48 -1.05 2.42
C GLN A 161 -9.12 -2.48 2.04
N SER A 162 -9.71 -2.98 0.97
CA SER A 162 -9.28 -4.23 0.34
C SER A 162 -8.10 -3.97 -0.60
N ARG A 163 -6.87 -4.11 -0.07
CA ARG A 163 -5.61 -3.88 -0.80
C ARG A 163 -4.67 -5.07 -0.60
N LYS A 164 -4.40 -5.79 -1.67
CA LYS A 164 -3.47 -6.93 -1.65
C LYS A 164 -2.07 -6.48 -2.04
N ARG A 165 -1.08 -6.87 -1.23
CA ARG A 165 0.34 -6.60 -1.48
C ARG A 165 1.17 -7.83 -1.21
N LEU A 166 2.18 -8.04 -2.04
CA LEU A 166 3.21 -9.03 -1.81
C LEU A 166 4.28 -8.43 -0.90
N PHE A 167 4.57 -9.11 0.20
CA PHE A 167 5.73 -8.82 1.03
C PHE A 167 6.73 -9.95 0.93
N ILE A 168 7.99 -9.60 0.76
CA ILE A 168 9.14 -10.50 0.79
C ILE A 168 10.00 -10.05 1.95
N ILE A 169 10.22 -10.92 2.93
CA ILE A 169 10.99 -10.61 4.14
C ILE A 169 12.19 -11.55 4.18
N GLY A 170 13.38 -10.95 4.27
CA GLY A 170 14.63 -11.67 4.41
C GLY A 170 15.19 -11.56 5.82
N VAL A 171 15.64 -12.69 6.34
CA VAL A 171 16.40 -12.78 7.58
C VAL A 171 17.78 -13.28 7.23
N ARG A 172 18.85 -12.57 7.66
CA ARG A 172 20.23 -12.95 7.31
C ARG A 172 20.57 -14.34 7.88
N ASN A 173 21.22 -15.17 7.07
CA ASN A 173 21.41 -16.60 7.35
C ASN A 173 22.13 -16.89 8.66
N ASP A 174 23.07 -16.03 9.08
CA ASP A 174 23.85 -16.18 10.34
C ASP A 174 22.96 -16.11 11.61
N LEU A 175 21.75 -15.52 11.48
CA LEU A 175 20.80 -15.45 12.59
C LEU A 175 20.07 -16.78 12.85
N GLY A 176 20.14 -17.75 11.93
CA GLY A 176 19.51 -19.07 12.08
C GLY A 176 17.98 -19.02 12.24
N GLN A 177 17.33 -18.02 11.67
CA GLN A 177 15.90 -17.76 11.83
C GLN A 177 15.22 -17.54 10.48
N TYR A 178 13.88 -17.67 10.47
CA TYR A 178 13.02 -17.26 9.35
C TYR A 178 11.83 -16.45 9.90
N PHE A 179 11.18 -15.68 9.02
CA PHE A 179 10.02 -14.87 9.40
C PHE A 179 8.71 -15.61 9.11
N GLU A 180 7.81 -15.66 10.07
CA GLU A 180 6.44 -16.11 9.95
C GLU A 180 5.49 -14.90 9.98
N PHE A 181 4.61 -14.79 9.00
CA PHE A 181 3.68 -13.66 8.92
C PHE A 181 2.66 -13.69 10.07
N PRO A 182 2.23 -12.50 10.57
CA PRO A 182 1.23 -12.43 11.64
C PRO A 182 -0.11 -13.01 11.18
N ALA A 183 -0.82 -13.63 12.11
CA ALA A 183 -2.17 -14.12 11.86
C ALA A 183 -3.12 -12.95 11.56
N GLU A 184 -4.11 -13.19 10.70
CA GLU A 184 -5.17 -12.20 10.40
C GLU A 184 -5.97 -11.89 11.68
N THR A 185 -6.27 -10.60 11.89
CA THR A 185 -7.02 -10.11 13.07
C THR A 185 -8.46 -9.73 12.72
N HIS A 186 -8.77 -9.51 11.44
CA HIS A 186 -10.07 -9.10 10.95
C HIS A 186 -10.58 -10.02 9.84
N GLY A 187 -11.87 -10.31 9.86
CA GLY A 187 -12.49 -11.22 8.91
C GLY A 187 -13.95 -11.49 9.24
N LYS A 188 -14.50 -12.47 8.57
CA LYS A 188 -15.80 -13.04 8.97
C LYS A 188 -15.56 -14.00 10.12
N ALA A 189 -16.15 -13.72 11.28
CA ALA A 189 -16.14 -14.67 12.38
C ALA A 189 -16.80 -15.98 11.96
N THR A 190 -16.13 -17.08 12.20
CA THR A 190 -16.59 -18.44 11.92
C THR A 190 -16.36 -19.33 13.13
N LYS A 191 -16.94 -20.55 13.15
CA LYS A 191 -16.66 -21.53 14.21
C LYS A 191 -15.17 -21.86 14.33
N LYS A 192 -14.40 -21.77 13.21
CA LYS A 192 -12.96 -22.02 13.21
C LYS A 192 -12.15 -20.80 13.68
N ASN A 193 -12.64 -19.59 13.41
CA ASN A 193 -11.97 -18.34 13.75
C ASN A 193 -12.94 -17.38 14.46
N PRO A 194 -13.38 -17.69 15.67
CA PRO A 194 -14.38 -16.87 16.40
C PRO A 194 -13.78 -15.55 16.92
N HIS A 195 -12.45 -15.45 16.97
CA HIS A 195 -11.72 -14.29 17.48
C HIS A 195 -11.55 -13.15 16.47
N LEU A 196 -11.86 -13.39 15.19
CA LEU A 196 -11.72 -12.35 14.16
C LEU A 196 -12.71 -11.22 14.41
N LYS A 197 -12.19 -9.99 14.42
CA LYS A 197 -13.00 -8.77 14.39
C LYS A 197 -13.61 -8.59 13.02
N SER A 198 -14.74 -7.92 12.93
CA SER A 198 -15.31 -7.48 11.63
C SER A 198 -14.33 -6.57 10.90
N TYR A 199 -14.38 -6.59 9.56
CA TYR A 199 -13.57 -5.67 8.76
C TYR A 199 -13.89 -4.22 9.10
N ALA A 200 -12.86 -3.37 9.12
CA ALA A 200 -13.02 -1.94 9.30
C ALA A 200 -13.79 -1.33 8.11
N SER A 201 -14.72 -0.43 8.42
CA SER A 201 -15.54 0.28 7.45
C SER A 201 -14.84 1.52 6.93
N HIS A 202 -14.81 1.71 5.61
CA HIS A 202 -14.27 2.94 5.04
C HIS A 202 -15.21 4.14 5.26
N GLY A 203 -16.51 3.92 5.33
CA GLY A 203 -17.45 4.99 5.67
C GLY A 203 -17.22 5.55 7.07
N GLU A 204 -16.90 4.69 8.03
CA GLU A 204 -16.55 5.13 9.39
C GLU A 204 -15.19 5.83 9.43
N ALA A 205 -14.22 5.39 8.64
CA ALA A 205 -12.90 6.01 8.59
C ALA A 205 -12.93 7.47 8.10
N ILE A 206 -13.93 7.82 7.28
CA ILE A 206 -14.10 9.18 6.74
C ILE A 206 -15.29 9.92 7.37
N ARG A 207 -15.95 9.33 8.38
CA ARG A 207 -17.06 9.96 9.10
C ARG A 207 -16.61 11.29 9.70
N GLY A 208 -17.38 12.33 9.50
CA GLY A 208 -17.10 13.67 10.04
C GLY A 208 -16.30 14.57 9.11
N LEU A 209 -15.79 14.08 7.99
CA LEU A 209 -15.23 14.95 6.97
C LEU A 209 -16.33 15.71 6.22
N PRO A 210 -16.03 16.92 5.70
CA PRO A 210 -16.95 17.65 4.85
C PRO A 210 -17.36 16.83 3.61
N LEU A 211 -18.65 16.83 3.28
CA LEU A 211 -19.15 16.08 2.10
C LEU A 211 -18.60 16.63 0.77
N TRP A 212 -18.30 17.92 0.71
CA TRP A 212 -17.75 18.59 -0.47
C TRP A 212 -16.55 19.46 -0.08
N PRO A 213 -15.39 18.85 0.28
CA PRO A 213 -14.20 19.62 0.66
C PRO A 213 -13.62 20.34 -0.57
N LYS A 214 -13.35 21.66 -0.41
CA LYS A 214 -12.74 22.47 -1.47
C LYS A 214 -11.26 22.11 -1.66
N GLY A 215 -10.82 22.06 -2.94
CA GLY A 215 -9.41 21.82 -3.28
C GLY A 215 -8.94 20.39 -3.08
N GLU A 216 -9.83 19.45 -2.75
CA GLU A 216 -9.47 18.06 -2.53
C GLU A 216 -9.82 17.12 -3.69
N PHE A 217 -10.42 17.66 -4.75
CA PHE A 217 -10.76 16.95 -5.96
C PHE A 217 -10.00 17.51 -7.16
N TYR A 218 -9.79 16.67 -8.15
CA TYR A 218 -9.31 17.16 -9.43
C TYR A 218 -10.45 17.89 -10.15
N GLU A 219 -10.33 19.20 -10.26
CA GLU A 219 -11.26 20.05 -10.98
C GLU A 219 -10.94 20.01 -12.48
N ARG A 220 -11.89 19.63 -13.30
CA ARG A 220 -11.78 19.70 -14.76
C ARG A 220 -12.34 21.04 -15.24
N PRO A 221 -11.52 21.94 -15.79
CA PRO A 221 -12.01 23.25 -16.29
C PRO A 221 -13.03 23.13 -17.43
N HIS A 222 -13.07 21.97 -18.13
CA HIS A 222 -13.89 21.73 -19.31
C HIS A 222 -14.97 20.64 -19.13
N ASP A 223 -15.18 20.14 -17.94
CA ASP A 223 -16.21 19.13 -17.63
C ASP A 223 -16.86 19.46 -16.27
N PRO A 224 -17.68 20.56 -16.25
CA PRO A 224 -18.30 21.04 -15.01
C PRO A 224 -19.34 20.07 -14.43
N GLU A 225 -19.85 19.12 -15.22
CA GLU A 225 -20.84 18.14 -14.77
C GLU A 225 -20.18 16.86 -14.24
N GLY A 226 -18.84 16.76 -14.26
CA GLY A 226 -18.12 15.65 -13.64
C GLY A 226 -18.47 14.29 -14.20
N HIS A 227 -18.76 14.19 -15.49
CA HIS A 227 -19.21 12.96 -16.11
C HIS A 227 -18.20 11.83 -15.93
N PHE A 228 -18.71 10.69 -15.47
CA PHE A 228 -17.93 9.48 -15.36
C PHE A 228 -17.79 8.84 -16.75
N SER A 229 -16.54 8.60 -17.17
CA SER A 229 -16.26 7.97 -18.47
C SER A 229 -16.89 6.58 -18.55
N TRP A 230 -17.17 6.12 -19.78
CA TRP A 230 -17.63 4.75 -20.01
C TRP A 230 -16.74 3.71 -19.32
N TYR A 231 -15.43 3.88 -19.38
CA TYR A 231 -14.48 2.98 -18.71
C TYR A 231 -14.68 2.98 -17.18
N PHE A 232 -14.96 4.14 -16.58
CA PHE A 232 -15.26 4.22 -15.15
C PHE A 232 -16.54 3.46 -14.81
N MET A 233 -17.57 3.63 -15.61
CA MET A 233 -18.88 3.00 -15.43
C MET A 233 -18.93 1.52 -15.85
N SER A 234 -17.85 0.96 -16.39
CA SER A 234 -17.81 -0.47 -16.75
C SER A 234 -17.75 -1.41 -15.54
N ARG A 235 -17.58 -0.88 -14.33
CA ARG A 235 -17.49 -1.63 -13.07
C ARG A 235 -18.24 -0.91 -11.97
N ASN A 236 -18.75 -1.66 -10.98
CA ASN A 236 -19.21 -1.05 -9.75
C ASN A 236 -18.03 -0.35 -9.04
N ARG A 237 -18.15 0.97 -8.88
CA ARG A 237 -17.15 1.81 -8.22
C ARG A 237 -17.55 2.25 -6.82
N LYS A 238 -18.73 1.85 -6.37
CA LYS A 238 -19.27 2.19 -5.07
C LYS A 238 -19.20 0.99 -4.13
N ALA A 239 -18.36 1.08 -3.10
CA ALA A 239 -18.40 0.15 -1.97
C ALA A 239 -19.48 0.58 -0.97
N GLN A 240 -20.05 -0.38 -0.24
CA GLN A 240 -21.04 -0.10 0.80
C GLN A 240 -20.39 0.61 1.99
N TRP A 241 -21.16 1.48 2.67
CA TRP A 241 -20.68 2.25 3.82
C TRP A 241 -19.95 1.37 4.86
N ASP A 242 -20.56 0.25 5.25
CA ASP A 242 -20.06 -0.65 6.29
C ASP A 242 -19.03 -1.67 5.81
N SER A 243 -18.51 -1.50 4.61
CA SER A 243 -17.51 -2.40 4.04
C SER A 243 -16.14 -1.73 3.92
N PRO A 244 -15.05 -2.49 3.77
CA PRO A 244 -13.78 -1.92 3.32
C PRO A 244 -13.92 -1.31 1.92
N ALA A 245 -13.25 -0.18 1.68
CA ALA A 245 -13.14 0.41 0.35
C ALA A 245 -12.49 -0.56 -0.65
N TYR A 246 -12.73 -0.33 -1.94
CA TYR A 246 -11.84 -0.86 -2.97
C TYR A 246 -10.43 -0.27 -2.84
N THR A 247 -9.47 -0.89 -3.50
CA THR A 247 -8.08 -0.37 -3.49
C THR A 247 -8.03 1.10 -3.92
N VAL A 248 -7.49 1.96 -3.05
CA VAL A 248 -7.12 3.33 -3.38
C VAL A 248 -5.99 3.29 -4.41
N VAL A 249 -6.22 3.89 -5.56
CA VAL A 249 -5.31 3.86 -6.70
C VAL A 249 -4.61 5.20 -6.87
N ALA A 250 -3.40 5.20 -7.43
CA ALA A 250 -2.60 6.39 -7.68
C ALA A 250 -3.22 7.35 -8.71
N ASN A 251 -3.99 6.82 -9.66
CA ASN A 251 -4.63 7.64 -10.68
C ASN A 251 -5.99 8.16 -10.20
N TRP A 252 -6.09 9.47 -9.96
CA TRP A 252 -7.31 10.14 -9.52
C TRP A 252 -8.54 9.84 -10.39
N ARG A 253 -8.37 9.61 -11.70
CA ARG A 253 -9.47 9.29 -12.64
C ARG A 253 -10.18 7.98 -12.29
N HIS A 254 -9.49 7.08 -11.61
CA HIS A 254 -9.97 5.74 -11.26
C HIS A 254 -10.32 5.58 -9.78
N VAL A 255 -10.15 6.64 -8.98
CA VAL A 255 -10.56 6.66 -7.57
C VAL A 255 -12.06 6.36 -7.47
N THR A 256 -12.41 5.52 -6.51
CA THR A 256 -13.79 5.02 -6.34
C THR A 256 -14.72 6.06 -5.75
N LEU A 257 -16.00 5.77 -5.72
CA LEU A 257 -17.02 6.69 -5.26
C LEU A 257 -17.06 6.77 -3.74
N HIS A 258 -17.45 7.94 -3.25
CA HIS A 258 -17.79 8.14 -1.85
C HIS A 258 -18.97 7.23 -1.45
N PRO A 259 -18.96 6.59 -0.26
CA PRO A 259 -20.01 5.64 0.14
C PRO A 259 -21.40 6.25 0.29
N ALA A 260 -21.51 7.58 0.46
CA ALA A 260 -22.80 8.29 0.48
C ALA A 260 -23.39 8.53 -0.92
N SER A 261 -22.66 8.21 -2.01
CA SER A 261 -23.18 8.31 -3.37
C SER A 261 -24.34 7.32 -3.60
N PRO A 262 -25.23 7.57 -4.59
CA PRO A 262 -26.27 6.63 -4.97
C PRO A 262 -25.71 5.25 -5.31
N VAL A 263 -26.51 4.22 -5.12
CA VAL A 263 -26.16 2.83 -5.46
C VAL A 263 -26.00 2.70 -6.97
N MET A 264 -25.00 1.94 -7.40
CA MET A 264 -24.83 1.59 -8.81
C MET A 264 -25.51 0.24 -9.12
N LYS A 265 -26.33 0.21 -10.16
CA LYS A 265 -26.99 -1.00 -10.67
C LYS A 265 -26.42 -1.39 -12.02
N LEU A 266 -26.31 -2.70 -12.24
CA LEU A 266 -25.86 -3.25 -13.52
C LEU A 266 -26.95 -3.08 -14.57
N THR A 267 -26.60 -2.45 -15.67
CA THR A 267 -27.42 -2.29 -16.86
C THR A 267 -26.68 -2.80 -18.09
N TRP A 268 -27.44 -3.03 -19.16
CA TRP A 268 -26.91 -3.45 -20.45
C TRP A 268 -27.27 -2.41 -21.49
N SER A 269 -26.27 -1.86 -22.16
CA SER A 269 -26.45 -0.90 -23.24
C SER A 269 -26.08 -1.54 -24.57
N ASN A 270 -26.97 -1.41 -25.57
CA ASN A 270 -26.67 -1.80 -26.94
C ASN A 270 -25.88 -0.66 -27.60
N LEU A 271 -24.65 -0.91 -27.93
CA LEU A 271 -23.77 0.00 -28.67
C LEU A 271 -23.59 -0.49 -30.11
N GLN A 272 -23.03 0.34 -30.99
CA GLN A 272 -22.79 -0.03 -32.40
C GLN A 272 -21.99 -1.33 -32.56
N ASP A 273 -21.15 -1.66 -31.56
CA ASP A 273 -20.32 -2.86 -31.51
C ASP A 273 -20.90 -3.96 -30.57
N GLY A 274 -22.20 -3.89 -30.24
CA GLY A 274 -22.94 -4.90 -29.48
C GLY A 274 -23.31 -4.51 -28.07
N TRP A 275 -23.86 -5.46 -27.30
CA TRP A 275 -24.27 -5.27 -25.92
C TRP A 275 -23.07 -5.18 -25.00
N LYS A 276 -22.99 -4.08 -24.23
CA LYS A 276 -21.95 -3.88 -23.20
C LYS A 276 -22.55 -3.66 -21.83
N GLN A 277 -21.89 -4.24 -20.85
CA GLN A 277 -22.19 -4.06 -19.45
C GLN A 277 -21.85 -2.63 -19.01
N ARG A 278 -22.77 -2.01 -18.30
CA ARG A 278 -22.59 -0.70 -17.66
C ARG A 278 -23.18 -0.71 -16.26
N TRP A 279 -22.62 0.09 -15.37
CA TRP A 279 -23.15 0.33 -14.04
C TRP A 279 -23.66 1.77 -13.97
N ASP A 280 -24.96 1.95 -13.82
CA ASP A 280 -25.61 3.26 -13.76
C ASP A 280 -26.07 3.58 -12.34
N PHE A 281 -26.14 4.86 -12.00
CA PHE A 281 -26.66 5.30 -10.72
C PHE A 281 -28.17 5.06 -10.65
N SER A 282 -28.64 4.64 -9.47
CA SER A 282 -30.05 4.55 -9.13
C SER A 282 -30.41 5.62 -8.08
N ASP A 283 -31.70 5.81 -7.81
CA ASP A 283 -32.17 6.71 -6.75
C ASP A 283 -32.05 6.08 -5.35
N GLU A 284 -31.47 4.88 -5.25
CA GLU A 284 -31.32 4.14 -4.00
C GLU A 284 -29.99 4.45 -3.33
N TYR A 285 -29.98 4.31 -2.00
CA TYR A 285 -28.81 4.46 -1.15
C TYR A 285 -28.64 3.20 -0.29
N ASP A 286 -27.44 2.98 0.25
CA ASP A 286 -27.20 1.86 1.15
C ASP A 286 -27.98 2.05 2.46
N HIS A 287 -29.11 1.38 2.55
CA HIS A 287 -29.99 1.40 3.73
C HIS A 287 -29.74 0.22 4.67
N LEU A 288 -28.64 -0.50 4.53
CA LEU A 288 -28.38 -1.74 5.29
C LEU A 288 -28.28 -1.55 6.80
N THR A 289 -28.27 -0.31 7.28
CA THR A 289 -28.41 0.00 8.69
C THR A 289 -29.37 1.19 8.84
N ALA A 290 -30.25 1.12 9.83
CA ALA A 290 -31.21 2.17 10.19
C ALA A 290 -30.55 3.46 10.75
N ASP A 291 -29.29 3.72 10.46
CA ASP A 291 -28.58 4.91 10.90
C ASP A 291 -28.94 6.10 10.00
N ILE A 292 -29.96 6.84 10.44
CA ILE A 292 -30.47 8.04 9.79
C ILE A 292 -29.41 9.15 9.72
N SER A 293 -28.36 9.06 10.53
CA SER A 293 -27.27 10.06 10.58
C SER A 293 -26.29 9.96 9.42
N ARG A 294 -26.36 8.92 8.58
CA ARG A 294 -25.50 8.76 7.42
C ARG A 294 -25.81 9.79 6.35
N PRO A 295 -24.79 10.47 5.84
CA PRO A 295 -25.02 11.45 4.79
C PRO A 295 -25.46 10.77 3.48
N LYS A 296 -26.22 11.52 2.68
CA LYS A 296 -26.60 11.16 1.31
C LYS A 296 -26.08 12.24 0.38
N LEU A 297 -25.51 11.84 -0.74
CA LEU A 297 -25.09 12.74 -1.79
C LEU A 297 -26.10 12.66 -2.94
N GLU A 298 -26.74 13.76 -3.28
CA GLU A 298 -27.63 13.83 -4.45
C GLU A 298 -26.89 13.57 -5.74
N GLN A 299 -25.64 14.06 -5.83
CA GLN A 299 -24.73 13.78 -6.93
C GLN A 299 -23.62 12.83 -6.48
N ALA A 300 -23.39 11.81 -7.30
CA ALA A 300 -22.27 10.89 -7.07
C ALA A 300 -20.92 11.62 -7.23
N ARG A 301 -19.99 11.37 -6.33
CA ARG A 301 -18.63 11.88 -6.42
C ARG A 301 -17.58 10.82 -6.09
N ARG A 302 -16.37 11.03 -6.57
CA ARG A 302 -15.21 10.25 -6.14
C ARG A 302 -14.81 10.60 -4.71
N LEU A 303 -14.03 9.75 -4.08
CA LEU A 303 -13.35 10.10 -2.84
C LEU A 303 -12.39 11.27 -3.08
N SER A 304 -12.21 12.13 -2.08
CA SER A 304 -11.18 13.15 -2.06
C SER A 304 -9.81 12.52 -1.73
N TRP A 305 -8.71 13.27 -1.96
CA TRP A 305 -7.38 12.77 -1.59
C TRP A 305 -7.26 12.57 -0.06
N ARG A 306 -7.87 13.44 0.75
CA ARG A 306 -7.87 13.32 2.22
C ARG A 306 -8.66 12.09 2.68
N GLU A 307 -9.82 11.82 2.09
CA GLU A 307 -10.55 10.58 2.36
C GLU A 307 -9.74 9.34 1.98
N CYS A 308 -9.06 9.39 0.83
CA CYS A 308 -8.15 8.31 0.42
C CYS A 308 -7.00 8.11 1.41
N ALA A 309 -6.43 9.18 1.97
CA ALA A 309 -5.37 9.11 2.97
C ALA A 309 -5.86 8.43 4.26
N LEU A 310 -7.04 8.82 4.76
CA LEU A 310 -7.64 8.19 5.96
C LEU A 310 -8.00 6.72 5.72
N ILE A 311 -8.54 6.38 4.55
CA ILE A 311 -8.81 4.98 4.16
C ILE A 311 -7.50 4.17 4.07
N GLN A 312 -6.40 4.80 3.70
CA GLN A 312 -5.05 4.21 3.73
C GLN A 312 -4.45 4.20 5.15
N THR A 313 -5.14 4.76 6.14
CA THR A 313 -4.69 4.87 7.54
C THR A 313 -3.51 5.81 7.79
N PHE A 314 -3.33 6.82 6.95
CA PHE A 314 -2.44 7.93 7.27
C PHE A 314 -2.99 8.74 8.47
N PRO A 315 -2.15 9.50 9.19
CA PRO A 315 -2.60 10.41 10.25
C PRO A 315 -3.68 11.40 9.76
N GLN A 316 -4.52 11.90 10.66
CA GLN A 316 -5.61 12.81 10.29
C GLN A 316 -5.13 14.14 9.72
N ASP A 317 -3.97 14.60 10.15
CA ASP A 317 -3.29 15.82 9.72
C ASP A 317 -2.34 15.61 8.53
N PHE A 318 -2.31 14.37 7.97
CA PHE A 318 -1.46 14.08 6.84
C PHE A 318 -1.88 14.87 5.60
N GLU A 319 -0.96 15.66 5.07
CA GLU A 319 -1.14 16.41 3.84
C GLU A 319 0.08 16.29 2.92
N PRO A 320 -0.04 15.56 1.79
CA PRO A 320 1.04 15.47 0.82
C PRO A 320 1.33 16.81 0.14
N VAL A 321 2.59 17.07 -0.16
CA VAL A 321 3.02 18.23 -0.97
C VAL A 321 2.67 18.02 -2.44
N GLY A 322 2.31 19.11 -3.12
CA GLY A 322 2.01 19.12 -4.54
C GLY A 322 0.54 19.37 -4.85
N ASP A 323 0.23 19.34 -6.14
CA ASP A 323 -1.14 19.47 -6.64
C ASP A 323 -2.00 18.26 -6.31
N VAL A 324 -3.28 18.34 -6.60
CA VAL A 324 -4.26 17.26 -6.30
C VAL A 324 -3.86 15.95 -6.97
N GLU A 325 -3.35 15.96 -8.21
CA GLU A 325 -2.91 14.75 -8.91
C GLU A 325 -1.71 14.10 -8.22
N SER A 326 -0.73 14.92 -7.82
CA SER A 326 0.42 14.47 -7.05
C SER A 326 0.00 13.86 -5.70
N LYS A 327 -0.94 14.50 -4.98
CA LYS A 327 -1.46 13.98 -3.71
C LYS A 327 -2.09 12.60 -3.88
N PHE A 328 -2.97 12.41 -4.87
CA PHE A 328 -3.54 11.09 -5.17
C PHE A 328 -2.48 10.05 -5.55
N THR A 329 -1.48 10.45 -6.33
CA THR A 329 -0.40 9.55 -6.76
C THR A 329 0.40 9.05 -5.56
N GLN A 330 0.79 9.94 -4.67
CA GLN A 330 1.53 9.62 -3.45
C GLN A 330 0.74 8.67 -2.55
N ILE A 331 -0.51 9.00 -2.23
CA ILE A 331 -1.39 8.21 -1.36
C ILE A 331 -1.67 6.83 -1.99
N GLY A 332 -2.00 6.78 -3.28
CA GLY A 332 -2.38 5.55 -3.97
C GLY A 332 -1.23 4.55 -4.14
N ASN A 333 0.01 5.03 -4.24
CA ASN A 333 1.21 4.19 -4.30
C ASN A 333 1.63 3.65 -2.93
N ALA A 334 1.28 4.34 -1.85
CA ALA A 334 1.75 4.02 -0.51
C ALA A 334 1.28 2.66 0.01
N VAL A 335 2.09 2.05 0.86
CA VAL A 335 1.67 0.98 1.77
C VAL A 335 0.85 1.61 2.90
N PRO A 336 -0.32 1.05 3.28
CA PRO A 336 -1.07 1.57 4.42
C PRO A 336 -0.24 1.56 5.71
N PRO A 337 -0.09 2.70 6.41
CA PRO A 337 0.67 2.78 7.66
C PRO A 337 0.32 1.71 8.70
N LEU A 338 -0.98 1.47 8.94
CA LEU A 338 -1.41 0.42 9.89
C LEU A 338 -0.98 -1.00 9.47
N LEU A 339 -0.99 -1.31 8.16
CA LEU A 339 -0.51 -2.61 7.70
C LEU A 339 0.99 -2.76 7.94
N ALA A 340 1.77 -1.73 7.64
CA ALA A 340 3.20 -1.70 7.92
C ALA A 340 3.45 -1.81 9.43
N GLU A 341 2.75 -1.05 10.25
CA GLU A 341 2.87 -1.13 11.72
C GLU A 341 2.67 -2.56 12.24
N VAL A 342 1.63 -3.26 11.81
CA VAL A 342 1.37 -4.65 12.24
C VAL A 342 2.53 -5.57 11.87
N LEU A 343 3.05 -5.47 10.64
CA LEU A 343 4.16 -6.31 10.18
C LEU A 343 5.45 -6.01 10.95
N PHE A 344 5.78 -4.72 11.13
CA PHE A 344 7.01 -4.32 11.81
C PHE A 344 6.95 -4.53 13.31
N ARG A 345 5.82 -4.34 13.98
CA ARG A 345 5.66 -4.75 15.39
C ARG A 345 5.90 -6.25 15.57
N HIS A 346 5.40 -7.06 14.65
CA HIS A 346 5.59 -8.52 14.69
C HIS A 346 7.05 -8.91 14.45
N LEU A 347 7.79 -8.18 13.61
CA LEU A 347 9.21 -8.36 13.38
C LEU A 347 10.04 -7.87 14.58
N PHE A 348 9.80 -6.66 15.06
CA PHE A 348 10.59 -6.01 16.12
C PHE A 348 10.43 -6.67 17.49
N SER A 349 9.23 -7.15 17.81
CA SER A 349 8.99 -7.95 19.04
C SER A 349 9.63 -9.33 19.00
N GLY A 350 10.15 -9.76 17.84
CA GLY A 350 10.68 -11.11 17.66
C GLY A 350 9.60 -12.21 17.58
N THR A 351 8.32 -11.88 17.76
CA THR A 351 7.23 -12.88 17.71
C THR A 351 7.10 -13.53 16.34
N GLY A 352 7.46 -12.80 15.27
CA GLY A 352 7.51 -13.30 13.90
C GLY A 352 8.77 -14.10 13.56
N LEU A 353 9.78 -14.13 14.42
CA LEU A 353 11.05 -14.81 14.16
C LEU A 353 11.03 -16.22 14.76
N LYS A 354 11.23 -17.22 13.91
CA LYS A 354 11.25 -18.65 14.29
C LYS A 354 12.63 -19.22 14.02
N LYS A 355 13.13 -20.02 14.96
CA LYS A 355 14.40 -20.74 14.76
C LYS A 355 14.27 -21.78 13.66
N MET A 356 15.27 -21.87 12.80
CA MET A 356 15.39 -23.00 11.88
C MET A 356 15.70 -24.26 12.71
N THR A 357 14.92 -25.32 12.54
CA THR A 357 15.23 -26.63 13.13
C THR A 357 16.28 -27.31 12.25
N GLU A 358 17.25 -28.02 12.86
CA GLU A 358 18.32 -28.71 12.14
C GLU A 358 17.83 -29.81 11.18
N ASN A 359 16.51 -30.09 11.14
CA ASN A 359 15.87 -31.15 10.34
C ASN A 359 14.96 -30.60 9.22
N GLY A 360 15.28 -29.47 8.59
CA GLY A 360 14.54 -28.94 7.45
C GLY A 360 15.35 -29.07 6.15
N ASN A 361 15.22 -30.21 5.44
CA ASN A 361 15.50 -30.33 4.01
C ASN A 361 14.40 -29.63 3.20
#